data_acd11247df25f1b69b053c0ff285d854
#
_entry.id   acd11247df25f1b69b053c0ff285d854
#
_cell.length_a   1.000
_cell.length_b   1.000
_cell.length_c   1.000
_cell.angle_alpha   90.00
_cell.angle_beta   90.00
_cell.angle_gamma   90.00
#
_symmetry.space_group_name_H-M   'P 1'
#
loop_
_entity.id
_entity.type
_entity.pdbx_description
1 polymer ?
#
loop_
_entity_poly.entity_id
_entity_poly.type
_entity_poly.pdbx_seq_one_letter_code
_entity_poly.pdbx_strand_id
1 'polypeptide(L)'
;MALLLWATLTYAAPQKIVSLNLCTDQLLMLLADPNQIASLSKIVDDPNVSFLAEKSAEFRKNRGDAEEIFINSPDLVVAGVYTEKATVQILKSLGVRVEIFPIEQNFDDIVENIRKMGLLVGHADRAERMIDDFNIRLEELRSGITERPRAAIYSANGYTTGTDTMSGQILKTAGFQNITEEVGMSFGGTLPLETLVMLQPDFVITGKAY
;
A
#
# COMPACT_ATOMS: atom_id res chain seq x y z
N MET A 1 2.06 -45.55 27.57
CA MET A 1 2.72 -44.34 27.05
C MET A 1 1.97 -43.90 25.78
N ALA A 2 1.04 -42.96 25.89
CA ALA A 2 0.20 -42.51 24.77
C ALA A 2 0.90 -41.37 24.06
N LEU A 3 1.29 -41.57 22.79
CA LEU A 3 1.79 -40.55 21.90
C LEU A 3 0.60 -39.68 21.45
N LEU A 4 0.51 -38.46 21.97
CA LEU A 4 -0.38 -37.42 21.47
C LEU A 4 0.23 -36.90 20.15
N LEU A 5 -0.32 -37.36 19.01
CA LEU A 5 -0.07 -36.73 17.71
C LEU A 5 -0.76 -35.35 17.72
N TRP A 6 0.03 -34.29 17.77
CA TRP A 6 -0.42 -32.94 17.49
C TRP A 6 -0.56 -32.84 15.98
N ALA A 7 -1.80 -32.95 15.49
CA ALA A 7 -2.11 -32.59 14.13
C ALA A 7 -1.99 -31.06 14.00
N THR A 8 -0.91 -30.59 13.41
CA THR A 8 -0.81 -29.19 12.95
C THR A 8 -1.81 -29.03 11.82
N LEU A 9 -2.89 -28.30 12.05
CA LEU A 9 -3.80 -27.83 10.99
C LEU A 9 -2.98 -26.89 10.09
N THR A 10 -2.37 -27.44 9.04
CA THR A 10 -1.86 -26.65 7.94
C THR A 10 -3.05 -26.10 7.18
N TYR A 11 -3.37 -24.84 7.43
CA TYR A 11 -4.37 -24.14 6.61
C TYR A 11 -3.80 -24.03 5.20
N ALA A 12 -4.45 -24.69 4.25
CA ALA A 12 -4.03 -24.62 2.85
C ALA A 12 -4.13 -23.16 2.37
N ALA A 13 -3.12 -22.70 1.64
CA ALA A 13 -3.14 -21.37 1.05
C ALA A 13 -4.35 -21.19 0.12
N PRO A 14 -5.02 -20.03 0.13
CA PRO A 14 -6.18 -19.78 -0.72
C PRO A 14 -5.80 -19.89 -2.20
N GLN A 15 -6.71 -20.47 -3.00
CA GLN A 15 -6.50 -20.72 -4.43
C GLN A 15 -7.33 -19.78 -5.33
N LYS A 16 -8.27 -19.04 -4.75
CA LYS A 16 -9.12 -18.06 -5.47
C LYS A 16 -9.19 -16.76 -4.68
N ILE A 17 -8.25 -15.88 -4.94
CA ILE A 17 -8.14 -14.60 -4.24
C ILE A 17 -8.68 -13.49 -5.12
N VAL A 18 -9.59 -12.70 -4.57
CA VAL A 18 -10.11 -11.48 -5.21
C VAL A 18 -9.57 -10.26 -4.48
N SER A 19 -9.06 -9.29 -5.21
CA SER A 19 -8.63 -8.00 -4.66
C SER A 19 -9.58 -6.88 -5.06
N LEU A 20 -9.84 -5.96 -4.11
CA LEU A 20 -10.76 -4.83 -4.24
C LEU A 20 -10.08 -3.47 -4.05
N ASN A 21 -8.75 -3.42 -4.03
CA ASN A 21 -8.00 -2.20 -3.76
C ASN A 21 -6.66 -2.22 -4.50
N LEU A 22 -6.24 -1.08 -5.03
CA LEU A 22 -5.00 -0.96 -5.81
C LEU A 22 -3.75 -1.47 -5.07
N CYS A 23 -3.60 -1.13 -3.78
CA CYS A 23 -2.42 -1.58 -3.01
C CYS A 23 -2.41 -3.11 -2.88
N THR A 24 -3.56 -3.71 -2.57
CA THR A 24 -3.68 -5.17 -2.47
C THR A 24 -3.59 -5.86 -3.83
N ASP A 25 -4.00 -5.23 -4.93
CA ASP A 25 -3.79 -5.73 -6.29
C ASP A 25 -2.30 -5.91 -6.58
N GLN A 26 -1.53 -4.86 -6.32
CA GLN A 26 -0.09 -4.86 -6.57
C GLN A 26 0.65 -5.85 -5.66
N LEU A 27 0.29 -5.93 -4.37
CA LEU A 27 0.85 -6.91 -3.46
C LEU A 27 0.57 -8.36 -3.90
N LEU A 28 -0.66 -8.64 -4.38
CA LEU A 28 -1.00 -9.96 -4.93
C LEU A 28 -0.16 -10.29 -6.16
N MET A 29 -0.03 -9.38 -7.12
CA MET A 29 0.78 -9.61 -8.33
C MET A 29 2.27 -9.82 -8.04
N LEU A 30 2.77 -9.32 -6.91
CA LEU A 30 4.16 -9.48 -6.50
C LEU A 30 4.39 -10.74 -5.66
N LEU A 31 3.42 -11.16 -4.85
CA LEU A 31 3.61 -12.19 -3.83
C LEU A 31 2.85 -13.49 -4.11
N ALA A 32 1.65 -13.46 -4.67
CA ALA A 32 0.88 -14.64 -4.97
C ALA A 32 1.36 -15.35 -6.25
N ASP A 33 1.02 -16.61 -6.41
CA ASP A 33 1.15 -17.27 -7.69
C ASP A 33 0.02 -16.81 -8.62
N PRO A 34 0.27 -16.63 -9.93
CA PRO A 34 -0.74 -16.11 -10.85
C PRO A 34 -2.06 -16.88 -10.85
N ASN A 35 -2.03 -18.19 -10.63
CA ASN A 35 -3.20 -19.05 -10.56
C ASN A 35 -4.04 -18.87 -9.29
N GLN A 36 -3.48 -18.27 -8.24
CA GLN A 36 -4.22 -17.91 -7.03
C GLN A 36 -5.08 -16.65 -7.22
N ILE A 37 -4.76 -15.81 -8.22
CA ILE A 37 -5.43 -14.50 -8.42
C ILE A 37 -6.66 -14.71 -9.29
N ALA A 38 -7.83 -14.67 -8.69
CA ALA A 38 -9.10 -14.82 -9.40
C ALA A 38 -9.50 -13.54 -10.14
N SER A 39 -9.31 -12.37 -9.51
CA SER A 39 -9.48 -11.06 -10.14
C SER A 39 -8.85 -9.93 -9.33
N LEU A 40 -8.52 -8.83 -10.02
CA LEU A 40 -8.01 -7.58 -9.47
C LEU A 40 -9.03 -6.47 -9.65
N SER A 41 -8.92 -5.40 -8.90
CA SER A 41 -9.78 -4.23 -9.09
C SER A 41 -9.49 -3.54 -10.43
N LYS A 42 -10.51 -2.92 -11.04
CA LYS A 42 -10.36 -2.27 -12.35
C LYS A 42 -9.36 -1.11 -12.36
N ILE A 43 -9.16 -0.44 -11.23
CA ILE A 43 -8.24 0.71 -11.11
C ILE A 43 -6.78 0.32 -11.36
N VAL A 44 -6.43 -0.96 -11.21
CA VAL A 44 -5.06 -1.45 -11.42
C VAL A 44 -4.57 -1.29 -12.87
N ASP A 45 -5.49 -1.12 -13.83
CA ASP A 45 -5.16 -0.92 -15.26
C ASP A 45 -4.75 0.53 -15.59
N ASP A 46 -4.98 1.49 -14.69
CA ASP A 46 -4.63 2.88 -14.92
C ASP A 46 -3.13 3.12 -14.69
N PRO A 47 -2.33 3.40 -15.75
CA PRO A 47 -0.89 3.61 -15.62
C PRO A 47 -0.49 4.89 -14.86
N ASN A 48 -1.44 5.81 -14.62
CA ASN A 48 -1.17 7.01 -13.82
C ASN A 48 -1.12 6.74 -12.32
N VAL A 49 -1.75 5.64 -11.85
CA VAL A 49 -1.84 5.29 -10.43
C VAL A 49 -1.28 3.93 -10.09
N SER A 50 -1.16 3.03 -11.08
CA SER A 50 -0.66 1.67 -10.90
C SER A 50 0.73 1.48 -11.50
N PHE A 51 1.70 1.13 -10.66
CA PHE A 51 3.05 0.77 -11.12
C PHE A 51 3.07 -0.52 -11.95
N LEU A 52 2.11 -1.43 -11.72
CA LEU A 52 2.00 -2.73 -12.38
C LEU A 52 0.85 -2.79 -13.41
N ALA A 53 0.44 -1.65 -13.98
CA ALA A 53 -0.67 -1.59 -14.92
C ALA A 53 -0.49 -2.53 -16.13
N GLU A 54 0.69 -2.58 -16.73
CA GLU A 54 0.98 -3.49 -17.86
C GLU A 54 0.86 -4.96 -17.46
N LYS A 55 1.43 -5.34 -16.31
CA LYS A 55 1.36 -6.72 -15.79
C LYS A 55 -0.08 -7.10 -15.44
N SER A 56 -0.90 -6.14 -15.03
CA SER A 56 -2.28 -6.39 -14.65
C SER A 56 -3.13 -6.94 -15.79
N ALA A 57 -2.76 -6.69 -17.07
CA ALA A 57 -3.49 -7.15 -18.25
C ALA A 57 -3.65 -8.68 -18.31
N GLU A 58 -2.79 -9.43 -17.63
CA GLU A 58 -2.86 -10.90 -17.57
C GLU A 58 -4.00 -11.41 -16.68
N PHE A 59 -4.59 -10.56 -15.85
CA PHE A 59 -5.58 -10.93 -14.84
C PHE A 59 -6.97 -10.41 -15.17
N ARG A 60 -7.99 -11.16 -14.75
CA ARG A 60 -9.38 -10.69 -14.81
C ARG A 60 -9.58 -9.48 -13.89
N LYS A 61 -10.50 -8.61 -14.28
CA LYS A 61 -10.88 -7.43 -13.48
C LYS A 61 -12.27 -7.62 -12.90
N ASN A 62 -12.48 -7.06 -11.70
CA ASN A 62 -13.77 -6.93 -11.05
C ASN A 62 -14.15 -5.47 -10.86
N ARG A 63 -15.43 -5.21 -10.63
CA ARG A 63 -15.98 -3.87 -10.38
C ARG A 63 -16.17 -3.57 -8.90
N GLY A 64 -15.87 -4.55 -8.02
CA GLY A 64 -16.10 -4.44 -6.59
C GLY A 64 -17.55 -4.74 -6.16
N ASP A 65 -18.39 -5.25 -7.05
CA ASP A 65 -19.78 -5.63 -6.75
C ASP A 65 -19.81 -6.94 -5.95
N ALA A 66 -20.47 -6.95 -4.78
CA ALA A 66 -20.50 -8.12 -3.90
C ALA A 66 -21.08 -9.36 -4.59
N GLU A 67 -22.11 -9.19 -5.44
CA GLU A 67 -22.74 -10.27 -6.19
C GLU A 67 -21.77 -10.89 -7.21
N GLU A 68 -21.08 -10.06 -8.00
CA GLU A 68 -20.06 -10.51 -8.97
C GLU A 68 -18.97 -11.33 -8.28
N ILE A 69 -18.52 -10.87 -7.11
CA ILE A 69 -17.46 -11.51 -6.34
C ILE A 69 -17.94 -12.83 -5.76
N PHE A 70 -19.13 -12.85 -5.14
CA PHE A 70 -19.69 -14.03 -4.47
C PHE A 70 -19.95 -15.18 -5.44
N ILE A 71 -20.47 -14.90 -6.63
CA ILE A 71 -20.73 -15.93 -7.68
C ILE A 71 -19.45 -16.67 -8.07
N ASN A 72 -18.30 -15.99 -8.03
CA ASN A 72 -17.00 -16.60 -8.33
C ASN A 72 -16.45 -17.47 -7.17
N SER A 73 -17.15 -17.55 -6.04
CA SER A 73 -16.79 -18.37 -4.87
C SER A 73 -15.31 -18.22 -4.46
N PRO A 74 -14.86 -17.02 -4.06
CA PRO A 74 -13.48 -16.81 -3.64
C PRO A 74 -13.20 -17.46 -2.27
N ASP A 75 -11.98 -17.95 -2.10
CA ASP A 75 -11.50 -18.44 -0.79
C ASP A 75 -11.09 -17.27 0.12
N LEU A 76 -10.67 -16.17 -0.50
CA LEU A 76 -10.21 -14.96 0.18
C LEU A 76 -10.52 -13.73 -0.66
N VAL A 77 -11.01 -12.69 0.00
CA VAL A 77 -11.08 -11.34 -0.55
C VAL A 77 -10.13 -10.44 0.23
N VAL A 78 -9.27 -9.69 -0.46
CA VAL A 78 -8.41 -8.68 0.13
C VAL A 78 -8.88 -7.29 -0.27
N ALA A 79 -8.95 -6.39 0.70
CA ALA A 79 -9.52 -5.06 0.51
C ALA A 79 -8.75 -4.02 1.34
N GLY A 80 -8.86 -2.75 0.98
CA GLY A 80 -8.34 -1.65 1.78
C GLY A 80 -9.41 -1.04 2.69
N VAL A 81 -8.99 -0.19 3.62
CA VAL A 81 -9.92 0.50 4.54
C VAL A 81 -10.91 1.43 3.83
N TYR A 82 -10.60 1.87 2.61
CA TYR A 82 -11.49 2.71 1.79
C TYR A 82 -12.33 1.92 0.79
N THR A 83 -12.20 0.60 0.77
CA THR A 83 -13.11 -0.23 -0.03
C THR A 83 -14.55 -0.02 0.45
N GLU A 84 -15.50 -0.03 -0.49
CA GLU A 84 -16.93 0.18 -0.19
C GLU A 84 -17.40 -0.71 0.96
N LYS A 85 -17.82 -0.06 2.05
CA LYS A 85 -18.18 -0.77 3.30
C LYS A 85 -19.35 -1.73 3.11
N ALA A 86 -20.32 -1.36 2.26
CA ALA A 86 -21.47 -2.20 1.97
C ALA A 86 -21.04 -3.51 1.30
N THR A 87 -20.17 -3.44 0.29
CA THR A 87 -19.59 -4.63 -0.37
C THR A 87 -18.90 -5.55 0.64
N VAL A 88 -18.03 -4.98 1.49
CA VAL A 88 -17.31 -5.75 2.52
C VAL A 88 -18.28 -6.44 3.49
N GLN A 89 -19.30 -5.72 3.96
CA GLN A 89 -20.29 -6.27 4.90
C GLN A 89 -21.12 -7.38 4.29
N ILE A 90 -21.58 -7.21 3.05
CA ILE A 90 -22.34 -8.23 2.33
C ILE A 90 -21.51 -9.50 2.17
N LEU A 91 -20.27 -9.39 1.68
CA LEU A 91 -19.38 -10.54 1.50
C LEU A 91 -19.17 -11.30 2.81
N LYS A 92 -18.89 -10.56 3.91
CA LYS A 92 -18.75 -11.18 5.24
C LYS A 92 -20.03 -11.86 5.72
N SER A 93 -21.20 -11.27 5.49
CA SER A 93 -22.49 -11.87 5.86
C SER A 93 -22.81 -13.15 5.07
N LEU A 94 -22.27 -13.26 3.85
CA LEU A 94 -22.34 -14.44 3.01
C LEU A 94 -21.27 -15.51 3.35
N GLY A 95 -20.48 -15.29 4.40
CA GLY A 95 -19.46 -16.25 4.86
C GLY A 95 -18.14 -16.17 4.09
N VAL A 96 -17.95 -15.18 3.24
CA VAL A 96 -16.67 -14.98 2.52
C VAL A 96 -15.63 -14.42 3.49
N ARG A 97 -14.45 -15.01 3.48
CA ARG A 97 -13.31 -14.48 4.24
C ARG A 97 -12.82 -13.18 3.61
N VAL A 98 -12.88 -12.07 4.35
CA VAL A 98 -12.42 -10.76 3.88
C VAL A 98 -11.36 -10.22 4.83
N GLU A 99 -10.17 -9.95 4.29
CA GLU A 99 -9.04 -9.34 5.00
C GLU A 99 -8.87 -7.89 4.58
N ILE A 100 -8.81 -7.00 5.58
CA ILE A 100 -8.63 -5.56 5.35
C ILE A 100 -7.18 -5.17 5.60
N PHE A 101 -6.61 -4.46 4.65
CA PHE A 101 -5.28 -3.87 4.75
C PHE A 101 -5.38 -2.41 5.20
N PRO A 102 -4.61 -2.00 6.21
CA PRO A 102 -4.54 -0.61 6.64
C PRO A 102 -3.84 0.26 5.59
N ILE A 103 -3.93 1.59 5.79
CA ILE A 103 -3.17 2.56 5.01
C ILE A 103 -1.74 2.59 5.53
N GLU A 104 -0.79 2.64 4.61
CA GLU A 104 0.61 2.84 4.91
C GLU A 104 0.91 4.32 5.15
N GLN A 105 1.26 4.69 6.36
CA GLN A 105 1.68 6.04 6.74
C GLN A 105 3.20 6.21 6.75
N ASN A 106 3.92 5.10 6.85
CA ASN A 106 5.37 5.03 6.90
C ASN A 106 5.89 3.73 6.24
N PHE A 107 7.20 3.60 6.14
CA PHE A 107 7.82 2.42 5.51
C PHE A 107 7.64 1.13 6.32
N ASP A 108 7.50 1.21 7.64
CA ASP A 108 7.27 0.03 8.48
C ASP A 108 5.88 -0.56 8.20
N ASP A 109 4.87 0.28 7.97
CA ASP A 109 3.53 -0.17 7.56
C ASP A 109 3.56 -0.90 6.21
N ILE A 110 4.42 -0.46 5.27
CA ILE A 110 4.63 -1.17 4.00
C ILE A 110 5.19 -2.57 4.26
N VAL A 111 6.22 -2.66 5.10
CA VAL A 111 6.84 -3.95 5.48
C VAL A 111 5.80 -4.87 6.12
N GLU A 112 4.97 -4.37 7.03
CA GLU A 112 3.92 -5.16 7.67
C GLU A 112 2.87 -5.64 6.66
N ASN A 113 2.45 -4.80 5.71
CA ASN A 113 1.50 -5.19 4.68
C ASN A 113 2.08 -6.23 3.70
N ILE A 114 3.37 -6.11 3.32
CA ILE A 114 4.08 -7.13 2.53
C ILE A 114 4.09 -8.47 3.29
N ARG A 115 4.50 -8.47 4.56
CA ARG A 115 4.55 -9.67 5.40
C ARG A 115 3.16 -10.30 5.57
N LYS A 116 2.15 -9.49 5.87
CA LYS A 116 0.75 -9.93 5.99
C LYS A 116 0.27 -10.60 4.70
N MET A 117 0.50 -9.98 3.54
CA MET A 117 0.11 -10.57 2.26
C MET A 117 0.84 -11.89 2.01
N GLY A 118 2.16 -11.94 2.23
CA GLY A 118 2.95 -13.18 2.06
C GLY A 118 2.43 -14.35 2.90
N LEU A 119 2.07 -14.09 4.15
CA LEU A 119 1.46 -15.09 5.03
C LEU A 119 0.09 -15.55 4.51
N LEU A 120 -0.75 -14.61 4.07
CA LEU A 120 -2.10 -14.92 3.57
C LEU A 120 -2.09 -15.78 2.31
N VAL A 121 -1.15 -15.55 1.40
CA VAL A 121 -1.06 -16.29 0.13
C VAL A 121 -0.17 -17.53 0.20
N GLY A 122 0.45 -17.79 1.37
CA GLY A 122 1.32 -18.96 1.59
C GLY A 122 2.76 -18.78 1.06
N HIS A 123 3.21 -17.56 0.84
CA HIS A 123 4.54 -17.22 0.32
C HIS A 123 5.33 -16.30 1.25
N ALA A 124 5.39 -16.65 2.53
CA ALA A 124 6.12 -15.89 3.56
C ALA A 124 7.58 -15.63 3.16
N ASP A 125 8.29 -16.66 2.64
CA ASP A 125 9.69 -16.52 2.23
C ASP A 125 9.88 -15.51 1.06
N ARG A 126 8.88 -15.41 0.16
CA ARG A 126 8.90 -14.43 -0.93
C ARG A 126 8.72 -13.02 -0.39
N ALA A 127 7.84 -12.87 0.61
CA ALA A 127 7.62 -11.61 1.29
C ALA A 127 8.86 -11.15 2.06
N GLU A 128 9.51 -12.02 2.82
CA GLU A 128 10.72 -11.63 3.56
C GLU A 128 11.85 -11.23 2.62
N ARG A 129 12.08 -11.95 1.51
CA ARG A 129 13.07 -11.51 0.49
C ARG A 129 12.75 -10.14 -0.09
N MET A 130 11.47 -9.85 -0.37
CA MET A 130 11.05 -8.53 -0.85
C MET A 130 11.31 -7.44 0.19
N ILE A 131 11.07 -7.74 1.48
CA ILE A 131 11.34 -6.83 2.60
C ILE A 131 12.83 -6.55 2.72
N ASP A 132 13.67 -7.58 2.62
CA ASP A 132 15.13 -7.44 2.68
C ASP A 132 15.62 -6.54 1.53
N ASP A 133 15.19 -6.78 0.29
CA ASP A 133 15.53 -5.95 -0.87
C ASP A 133 15.06 -4.50 -0.70
N PHE A 134 13.85 -4.30 -0.17
CA PHE A 134 13.31 -2.98 0.11
C PHE A 134 14.16 -2.22 1.13
N ASN A 135 14.51 -2.87 2.25
CA ASN A 135 15.32 -2.27 3.31
C ASN A 135 16.73 -1.93 2.83
N ILE A 136 17.37 -2.79 2.05
CA ILE A 136 18.69 -2.55 1.46
C ILE A 136 18.63 -1.29 0.59
N ARG A 137 17.65 -1.17 -0.30
CA ARG A 137 17.50 0.00 -1.18
C ARG A 137 17.22 1.28 -0.41
N LEU A 138 16.42 1.22 0.66
CA LEU A 138 16.19 2.37 1.53
C LEU A 138 17.49 2.84 2.22
N GLU A 139 18.30 1.91 2.69
CA GLU A 139 19.57 2.24 3.33
C GLU A 139 20.58 2.80 2.34
N GLU A 140 20.68 2.26 1.13
CA GLU A 140 21.49 2.80 0.05
C GLU A 140 21.12 4.26 -0.26
N LEU A 141 19.82 4.57 -0.34
CA LEU A 141 19.35 5.95 -0.57
C LEU A 141 19.73 6.89 0.58
N ARG A 142 19.70 6.41 1.82
CA ARG A 142 20.04 7.20 3.01
C ARG A 142 21.53 7.43 3.19
N SER A 143 22.35 6.48 2.81
CA SER A 143 23.81 6.48 3.07
C SER A 143 24.58 7.56 2.29
N GLY A 144 24.05 8.01 1.15
CA GLY A 144 24.68 9.03 0.29
C GLY A 144 24.34 10.48 0.67
N ILE A 145 23.52 10.72 1.70
CA ILE A 145 23.02 12.05 2.04
C ILE A 145 24.05 12.79 2.91
N THR A 146 24.69 13.80 2.35
CA THR A 146 25.64 14.69 3.06
C THR A 146 25.03 16.04 3.47
N GLU A 147 24.02 16.50 2.74
CA GLU A 147 23.31 17.75 2.97
C GLU A 147 21.81 17.49 2.97
N ARG A 148 21.07 18.35 3.69
CA ARG A 148 19.60 18.25 3.75
C ARG A 148 18.98 19.60 3.42
N PRO A 149 18.88 19.95 2.12
CA PRO A 149 18.21 21.17 1.71
C PRO A 149 16.74 21.17 2.17
N ARG A 150 16.22 22.37 2.43
CA ARG A 150 14.87 22.58 2.93
C ARG A 150 13.85 22.48 1.80
N ALA A 151 12.84 21.68 1.94
CA ALA A 151 11.84 21.47 0.89
C ALA A 151 10.41 21.48 1.43
N ALA A 152 9.48 21.90 0.56
CA ALA A 152 8.04 21.78 0.75
C ALA A 152 7.45 20.90 -0.34
N ILE A 153 6.55 19.99 0.01
CA ILE A 153 5.57 19.43 -0.94
C ILE A 153 4.37 20.35 -0.90
N TYR A 154 4.04 21.01 -2.01
CA TYR A 154 3.00 22.03 -2.06
C TYR A 154 2.04 21.76 -3.22
N SER A 155 0.81 21.42 -2.88
CA SER A 155 -0.22 21.03 -3.83
C SER A 155 -1.28 22.12 -4.02
N ALA A 156 -2.27 21.87 -4.85
CA ALA A 156 -3.38 22.77 -5.09
C ALA A 156 -4.04 23.22 -3.78
N ASN A 157 -4.52 24.47 -3.74
CA ASN A 157 -5.16 25.08 -2.58
C ASN A 157 -4.26 25.16 -1.32
N GLY A 158 -2.94 25.16 -1.50
CA GLY A 158 -2.00 25.24 -0.39
C GLY A 158 -1.87 23.97 0.44
N TYR A 159 -2.37 22.83 -0.04
CA TYR A 159 -2.23 21.59 0.69
C TYR A 159 -0.78 21.13 0.71
N THR A 160 -0.28 20.77 1.89
CA THR A 160 1.07 20.26 2.13
C THR A 160 1.03 19.02 3.01
N THR A 161 2.16 18.32 3.10
CA THR A 161 2.29 17.08 3.87
C THR A 161 3.33 17.24 4.97
N GLY A 162 2.97 16.83 6.17
CA GLY A 162 3.85 16.87 7.33
C GLY A 162 4.81 15.67 7.42
N THR A 163 5.62 15.68 8.49
CA THR A 163 6.71 14.71 8.72
C THR A 163 6.19 13.28 8.97
N ASP A 164 4.99 13.14 9.57
CA ASP A 164 4.41 11.86 9.98
C ASP A 164 3.47 11.28 8.90
N THR A 165 3.74 11.62 7.63
CA THR A 165 3.05 11.09 6.46
C THR A 165 4.01 10.30 5.58
N MET A 166 3.48 9.40 4.74
CA MET A 166 4.29 8.69 3.75
C MET A 166 5.10 9.66 2.86
N SER A 167 4.48 10.74 2.40
CA SER A 167 5.17 11.76 1.60
C SER A 167 6.29 12.46 2.38
N GLY A 168 6.09 12.72 3.68
CA GLY A 168 7.13 13.24 4.57
C GLY A 168 8.29 12.27 4.74
N GLN A 169 8.00 10.98 4.89
CA GLN A 169 9.02 9.93 4.97
C GLN A 169 9.82 9.80 3.65
N ILE A 170 9.15 9.88 2.52
CA ILE A 170 9.78 9.88 1.19
C ILE A 170 10.70 11.09 1.05
N LEU A 171 10.22 12.29 1.42
CA LEU A 171 10.99 13.52 1.36
C LEU A 171 12.28 13.42 2.20
N LYS A 172 12.14 12.92 3.43
CA LYS A 172 13.28 12.69 4.34
C LYS A 172 14.28 11.68 3.79
N THR A 173 13.78 10.58 3.20
CA THR A 173 14.62 9.54 2.60
C THR A 173 15.33 10.01 1.33
N ALA A 174 14.71 10.94 0.59
CA ALA A 174 15.34 11.62 -0.55
C ALA A 174 16.38 12.70 -0.14
N GLY A 175 16.63 12.87 1.16
CA GLY A 175 17.66 13.79 1.67
C GLY A 175 17.20 15.21 1.93
N PHE A 176 15.90 15.47 1.97
CA PHE A 176 15.38 16.80 2.26
C PHE A 176 14.97 16.95 3.73
N GLN A 177 15.01 18.18 4.22
CA GLN A 177 14.33 18.59 5.43
C GLN A 177 12.95 19.17 5.06
N ASN A 178 11.88 18.62 5.64
CA ASN A 178 10.53 19.12 5.40
C ASN A 178 10.29 20.39 6.21
N ILE A 179 10.02 21.53 5.54
CA ILE A 179 9.79 22.83 6.21
C ILE A 179 8.56 22.85 7.11
N THR A 180 7.63 21.91 6.93
CA THR A 180 6.44 21.82 7.79
C THR A 180 6.78 21.51 9.24
N GLU A 181 7.98 20.96 9.50
CA GLU A 181 8.52 20.76 10.84
C GLU A 181 8.68 22.08 11.59
N GLU A 182 9.07 23.16 10.89
CA GLU A 182 9.32 24.48 11.48
C GLU A 182 8.03 25.18 11.95
N VAL A 183 6.89 24.76 11.43
CA VAL A 183 5.56 25.26 11.83
C VAL A 183 4.76 24.23 12.65
N GLY A 184 5.42 23.15 13.11
CA GLY A 184 4.82 22.13 13.97
C GLY A 184 3.76 21.27 13.29
N MET A 185 3.82 21.13 11.97
CA MET A 185 2.85 20.35 11.19
C MET A 185 3.37 18.92 10.96
N SER A 186 2.88 17.97 11.74
CA SER A 186 3.24 16.54 11.63
C SER A 186 2.42 15.80 10.58
N PHE A 187 1.17 16.19 10.39
CA PHE A 187 0.25 15.58 9.40
C PHE A 187 0.03 16.51 8.21
N GLY A 188 -0.79 16.09 7.26
CA GLY A 188 -1.19 16.92 6.14
C GLY A 188 -2.11 18.08 6.56
N GLY A 189 -2.02 19.19 5.83
CA GLY A 189 -2.85 20.37 6.10
C GLY A 189 -2.66 21.46 5.08
N THR A 190 -3.28 22.61 5.31
CA THR A 190 -3.12 23.78 4.46
C THR A 190 -2.04 24.69 5.02
N LEU A 191 -1.03 25.00 4.22
CA LEU A 191 0.00 26.00 4.48
C LEU A 191 -0.31 27.24 3.63
N PRO A 192 -0.60 28.41 4.22
CA PRO A 192 -0.78 29.64 3.47
C PRO A 192 0.43 29.97 2.60
N LEU A 193 0.20 30.54 1.42
CA LEU A 193 1.29 30.88 0.50
C LEU A 193 2.26 31.89 1.14
N GLU A 194 1.75 32.81 1.93
CA GLU A 194 2.54 33.79 2.68
C GLU A 194 3.50 33.10 3.65
N THR A 195 3.04 32.05 4.35
CA THR A 195 3.88 31.26 5.25
C THR A 195 4.94 30.49 4.46
N LEU A 196 4.60 29.89 3.33
CA LEU A 196 5.57 29.24 2.45
C LEU A 196 6.68 30.21 2.02
N VAL A 197 6.29 31.43 1.59
CA VAL A 197 7.24 32.48 1.17
C VAL A 197 8.11 32.94 2.35
N MET A 198 7.55 33.07 3.56
CA MET A 198 8.31 33.45 4.75
C MET A 198 9.33 32.39 5.17
N LEU A 199 8.98 31.10 5.02
CA LEU A 199 9.87 29.98 5.34
C LEU A 199 11.03 29.83 4.33
N GLN A 200 10.92 30.37 3.13
CA GLN A 200 11.97 30.35 2.09
C GLN A 200 12.62 28.98 1.91
N PRO A 201 11.87 27.93 1.53
CA PRO A 201 12.47 26.64 1.24
C PRO A 201 13.41 26.73 0.03
N ASP A 202 14.44 25.90 0.01
CA ASP A 202 15.33 25.76 -1.15
C ASP A 202 14.60 25.14 -2.36
N PHE A 203 13.61 24.26 -2.08
CA PHE A 203 12.82 23.57 -3.10
C PHE A 203 11.33 23.56 -2.77
N VAL A 204 10.52 23.78 -3.79
CA VAL A 204 9.06 23.54 -3.74
C VAL A 204 8.71 22.45 -4.73
N ILE A 205 8.26 21.31 -4.21
CA ILE A 205 7.86 20.14 -5.00
C ILE A 205 6.36 20.23 -5.23
N THR A 206 5.95 20.33 -6.49
CA THR A 206 4.54 20.41 -6.88
C THR A 206 4.15 19.17 -7.68
N GLY A 207 2.87 18.78 -7.60
CA GLY A 207 2.30 17.78 -8.49
C GLY A 207 2.27 18.29 -9.94
N LYS A 208 2.29 17.34 -10.91
CA LYS A 208 2.03 17.66 -12.30
C LYS A 208 0.59 18.18 -12.43
N ALA A 209 0.39 19.31 -13.10
CA ALA A 209 -0.97 19.72 -13.47
C ALA A 209 -1.59 18.64 -14.38
N TYR A 210 -2.77 18.19 -14.02
CA TYR A 210 -3.57 17.28 -14.85
C TYR A 210 -4.19 18.02 -16.02
#